data_30e4bcc2a2617f2a7a4aed0def528de8
#
_entry.id   30e4bcc2a2617f2a7a4aed0def528de8
#
_cell.length_a   1.000
_cell.length_b   1.000
_cell.length_c   1.000
_cell.angle_alpha   90.00
_cell.angle_beta   90.00
_cell.angle_gamma   90.00
#
_symmetry.space_group_name_H-M   'P 1'
#
loop_
_entity.id
_entity.type
_entity.pdbx_description
1 polymer ?
#
loop_
_entity_poly.entity_id
_entity_poly.type
_entity_poly.pdbx_seq_one_letter_code
_entity_poly.pdbx_strand_id
1 'polypeptide(L)'
;MTLADVHRLELPTPFAIGPVSSYVLRGDPLTLVDPGPRSRRTRAALEAGLGDLGLRVEDVELLVLTHQHHDHVGLAAEVRERSGARVAGTARLAAYLADYDAAMDRDDAFAVAMMGRHGIDADTRETLNEVSRGFRRYSAAVAVDDLLADGGELVAGGRAFRVHERPGHSPTDTVFHDERTGLLIGGDHMLERISSNPIAHAPIDDRDPAAVAARPDRPRPLVAYLDSLRATAQLDVATILPGHGEPFTGHREVLATREEMHARRLRRILRAVDGRRTAADMTQMLWRSLPVTQAYLALSEVLGHLDLLARDGLVREVERDGVVVWERPG
;
A
#
# COMPACT_ATOMS: atom_id res chain seq x y z
N MET A 1 -25.79 13.87 -9.28
CA MET A 1 -24.64 14.50 -8.57
C MET A 1 -23.44 14.24 -9.45
N THR A 2 -22.72 15.28 -9.78
CA THR A 2 -21.56 15.25 -10.67
C THR A 2 -20.28 15.06 -9.85
N LEU A 3 -19.13 14.85 -10.49
CA LEU A 3 -17.79 14.92 -9.85
C LEU A 3 -17.47 16.34 -9.31
N ALA A 4 -18.37 17.31 -9.52
CA ALA A 4 -18.18 18.70 -9.10
C ALA A 4 -17.97 18.91 -7.59
N ASP A 5 -18.42 17.94 -6.76
CA ASP A 5 -18.25 17.99 -5.31
C ASP A 5 -17.04 17.20 -4.80
N VAL A 6 -16.22 16.65 -5.72
CA VAL A 6 -14.99 15.89 -5.42
C VAL A 6 -13.80 16.68 -5.93
N HIS A 7 -12.94 17.11 -5.04
CA HIS A 7 -11.77 17.93 -5.37
C HIS A 7 -10.48 17.18 -5.01
N ARG A 8 -9.60 17.02 -5.98
CA ARG A 8 -8.26 16.47 -5.76
C ARG A 8 -7.30 17.56 -5.32
N LEU A 9 -6.58 17.29 -4.26
CA LEU A 9 -5.44 18.09 -3.80
C LEU A 9 -4.17 17.29 -4.06
N GLU A 10 -3.23 17.86 -4.80
CA GLU A 10 -1.93 17.26 -5.02
C GLU A 10 -0.96 17.70 -3.91
N LEU A 11 -0.60 16.74 -3.04
CA LEU A 11 0.24 17.00 -1.87
C LEU A 11 1.66 16.50 -2.10
N PRO A 12 2.69 17.32 -1.87
CA PRO A 12 4.08 16.92 -2.07
C PRO A 12 4.51 15.85 -1.07
N THR A 13 5.24 14.85 -1.55
CA THR A 13 5.89 13.82 -0.72
C THR A 13 7.41 13.90 -0.87
N PRO A 14 8.18 13.38 0.10
CA PRO A 14 9.62 13.23 -0.04
C PRO A 14 10.02 11.93 -0.75
N PHE A 15 9.06 11.15 -1.26
CA PHE A 15 9.26 9.83 -1.80
C PHE A 15 9.39 9.84 -3.33
N ALA A 16 10.08 8.83 -3.87
CA ALA A 16 10.35 8.71 -5.31
C ALA A 16 9.08 8.49 -6.16
N ILE A 17 7.99 8.03 -5.52
CA ILE A 17 6.69 7.85 -6.17
C ILE A 17 6.10 9.18 -6.68
N GLY A 18 6.49 10.30 -6.06
CA GLY A 18 5.96 11.61 -6.39
C GLY A 18 4.85 12.08 -5.43
N PRO A 19 4.07 13.09 -5.82
CA PRO A 19 3.03 13.64 -4.97
C PRO A 19 1.90 12.63 -4.73
N VAL A 20 1.26 12.72 -3.55
CA VAL A 20 0.06 11.96 -3.20
C VAL A 20 -1.19 12.78 -3.52
N SER A 21 -2.24 12.09 -3.94
CA SER A 21 -3.56 12.68 -4.17
C SER A 21 -4.41 12.54 -2.91
N SER A 22 -4.76 13.64 -2.29
CA SER A 22 -5.78 13.74 -1.26
C SER A 22 -7.09 14.20 -1.89
N TYR A 23 -8.23 13.78 -1.34
CA TYR A 23 -9.53 14.16 -1.91
C TYR A 23 -10.41 14.81 -0.87
N VAL A 24 -11.00 15.97 -1.25
CA VAL A 24 -12.05 16.65 -0.49
C VAL A 24 -13.38 16.28 -1.11
N LEU A 25 -14.26 15.66 -0.33
CA LEU A 25 -15.64 15.36 -0.71
C LEU A 25 -16.55 16.38 -0.02
N ARG A 26 -17.13 17.29 -0.81
CA ARG A 26 -18.06 18.30 -0.32
C ARG A 26 -19.44 17.67 -0.06
N GLY A 27 -20.00 17.94 1.10
CA GLY A 27 -21.30 17.44 1.55
C GLY A 27 -21.29 17.21 3.04
N ASP A 28 -22.28 16.52 3.54
CA ASP A 28 -22.42 16.21 4.97
C ASP A 28 -22.18 14.70 5.19
N PRO A 29 -21.10 14.32 5.95
CA PRO A 29 -20.05 15.18 6.51
C PRO A 29 -19.05 15.70 5.46
N LEU A 30 -18.45 16.89 5.69
CA LEU A 30 -17.31 17.37 4.91
C LEU A 30 -16.13 16.43 5.15
N THR A 31 -15.73 15.74 4.10
CA THR A 31 -14.78 14.62 4.22
C THR A 31 -13.45 14.91 3.53
N LEU A 32 -12.37 14.59 4.20
CA LEU A 32 -11.02 14.53 3.65
C LEU A 32 -10.56 13.07 3.56
N VAL A 33 -10.01 12.66 2.41
CA VAL A 33 -9.42 11.33 2.21
C VAL A 33 -7.92 11.46 2.10
N ASP A 34 -7.17 10.69 2.90
CA ASP A 34 -5.71 10.59 2.88
C ASP A 34 -4.99 11.95 2.95
N PRO A 35 -4.71 12.50 4.13
CA PRO A 35 -4.24 13.88 4.31
C PRO A 35 -2.77 14.10 3.92
N GLY A 36 -2.06 13.08 3.44
CA GLY A 36 -0.67 13.16 3.02
C GLY A 36 0.35 12.96 4.16
N PRO A 37 1.67 12.94 3.82
CA PRO A 37 2.73 12.69 4.80
C PRO A 37 2.91 13.86 5.77
N ARG A 38 3.32 13.54 7.00
CA ARG A 38 3.60 14.52 8.03
C ARG A 38 4.88 15.33 7.71
N SER A 39 4.71 16.42 7.00
CA SER A 39 5.78 17.37 6.71
C SER A 39 5.28 18.81 6.68
N ARG A 40 6.16 19.78 6.91
CA ARG A 40 5.82 21.21 6.80
C ARG A 40 5.33 21.58 5.40
N ARG A 41 5.94 20.99 4.37
CA ARG A 41 5.61 21.25 2.97
C ARG A 41 4.23 20.70 2.61
N THR A 42 3.94 19.47 3.05
CA THR A 42 2.63 18.83 2.82
C THR A 42 1.51 19.59 3.54
N ARG A 43 1.74 19.97 4.81
CA ARG A 43 0.78 20.75 5.60
C ARG A 43 0.44 22.06 4.88
N ALA A 44 1.44 22.84 4.47
CA ALA A 44 1.22 24.10 3.76
C ALA A 44 0.45 23.89 2.46
N ALA A 45 0.71 22.80 1.72
CA ALA A 45 -0.02 22.48 0.49
C ALA A 45 -1.47 22.08 0.77
N LEU A 46 -1.72 21.27 1.83
CA LEU A 46 -3.07 20.91 2.26
C LEU A 46 -3.88 22.16 2.66
N GLU A 47 -3.31 23.03 3.48
CA GLU A 47 -3.95 24.28 3.91
C GLU A 47 -4.26 25.21 2.72
N ALA A 48 -3.32 25.35 1.80
CA ALA A 48 -3.53 26.14 0.58
C ALA A 48 -4.64 25.54 -0.30
N GLY A 49 -4.60 24.22 -0.55
CA GLY A 49 -5.61 23.55 -1.36
C GLY A 49 -7.02 23.59 -0.76
N LEU A 50 -7.14 23.48 0.56
CA LEU A 50 -8.41 23.71 1.25
C LEU A 50 -8.84 25.18 1.14
N GLY A 51 -7.90 26.13 1.31
CA GLY A 51 -8.15 27.56 1.18
C GLY A 51 -8.66 27.96 -0.20
N ASP A 52 -8.14 27.37 -1.28
CA ASP A 52 -8.62 27.57 -2.66
C ASP A 52 -10.09 27.10 -2.83
N LEU A 53 -10.53 26.18 -1.99
CA LEU A 53 -11.91 25.72 -1.94
C LEU A 53 -12.77 26.53 -0.96
N GLY A 54 -12.21 27.57 -0.29
CA GLY A 54 -12.89 28.33 0.75
C GLY A 54 -13.09 27.55 2.07
N LEU A 55 -12.25 26.54 2.31
CA LEU A 55 -12.28 25.66 3.48
C LEU A 55 -11.01 25.82 4.30
N ARG A 56 -11.06 25.36 5.55
CA ARG A 56 -9.93 25.24 6.46
C ARG A 56 -9.82 23.81 6.96
N VAL A 57 -8.68 23.45 7.54
CA VAL A 57 -8.51 22.12 8.18
C VAL A 57 -9.56 21.91 9.27
N GLU A 58 -9.89 22.96 10.01
CA GLU A 58 -10.86 22.96 11.11
C GLU A 58 -12.30 22.69 10.66
N ASP A 59 -12.60 22.80 9.37
CA ASP A 59 -13.92 22.56 8.80
C ASP A 59 -14.13 21.07 8.45
N VAL A 60 -13.07 20.23 8.47
CA VAL A 60 -13.17 18.79 8.18
C VAL A 60 -13.91 18.08 9.30
N GLU A 61 -14.94 17.29 8.96
CA GLU A 61 -15.79 16.56 9.88
C GLU A 61 -15.49 15.07 9.91
N LEU A 62 -15.04 14.53 8.76
CA LEU A 62 -14.67 13.13 8.60
C LEU A 62 -13.33 13.01 7.88
N LEU A 63 -12.43 12.20 8.42
CA LEU A 63 -11.18 11.81 7.80
C LEU A 63 -11.25 10.33 7.45
N VAL A 64 -11.16 10.00 6.16
CA VAL A 64 -11.17 8.62 5.66
C VAL A 64 -9.75 8.23 5.27
N LEU A 65 -9.29 7.06 5.73
CA LEU A 65 -7.95 6.54 5.43
C LEU A 65 -8.05 5.27 4.63
N THR A 66 -7.32 5.21 3.50
CA THR A 66 -7.34 4.06 2.59
C THR A 66 -6.43 2.94 3.07
N HIS A 67 -5.23 3.27 3.57
CA HIS A 67 -4.25 2.29 4.05
C HIS A 67 -3.18 2.95 4.94
N GLN A 68 -2.27 2.15 5.56
CA GLN A 68 -1.36 2.62 6.61
C GLN A 68 -0.10 3.35 6.14
N HIS A 69 0.19 3.47 4.85
CA HIS A 69 1.43 4.08 4.41
C HIS A 69 1.52 5.56 4.80
N HIS A 70 2.71 5.97 5.21
CA HIS A 70 2.96 7.28 5.81
C HIS A 70 2.71 8.46 4.87
N ASP A 71 2.73 8.26 3.56
CA ASP A 71 2.34 9.28 2.59
C ASP A 71 0.83 9.47 2.45
N HIS A 72 0.04 8.59 3.01
CA HIS A 72 -1.42 8.69 3.09
C HIS A 72 -1.90 9.14 4.47
N VAL A 73 -1.39 8.54 5.55
CA VAL A 73 -1.92 8.77 6.91
C VAL A 73 -1.14 9.79 7.73
N GLY A 74 -0.04 10.31 7.20
CA GLY A 74 0.94 11.07 7.99
C GLY A 74 0.40 12.27 8.74
N LEU A 75 -0.46 13.09 8.14
CA LEU A 75 -1.09 14.24 8.78
C LEU A 75 -2.40 13.91 9.53
N ALA A 76 -2.83 12.64 9.56
CA ALA A 76 -4.14 12.26 10.13
C ALA A 76 -4.30 12.69 11.59
N ALA A 77 -3.29 12.48 12.43
CA ALA A 77 -3.31 12.90 13.83
C ALA A 77 -3.46 14.44 13.98
N GLU A 78 -2.74 15.20 13.16
CA GLU A 78 -2.80 16.68 13.19
C GLU A 78 -4.13 17.21 12.68
N VAL A 79 -4.66 16.65 11.58
CA VAL A 79 -6.00 17.02 11.07
C VAL A 79 -7.06 16.75 12.14
N ARG A 80 -7.04 15.56 12.75
CA ARG A 80 -7.96 15.21 13.84
C ARG A 80 -7.85 16.16 15.02
N GLU A 81 -6.65 16.47 15.47
CA GLU A 81 -6.43 17.39 16.61
C GLU A 81 -7.00 18.79 16.33
N ARG A 82 -6.83 19.30 15.13
CA ARG A 82 -7.25 20.65 14.74
C ARG A 82 -8.74 20.76 14.48
N SER A 83 -9.33 19.77 13.81
CA SER A 83 -10.73 19.83 13.37
C SER A 83 -11.70 19.15 14.33
N GLY A 84 -11.22 18.20 15.14
CA GLY A 84 -12.10 17.29 15.86
C GLY A 84 -12.76 16.24 14.97
N ALA A 85 -12.32 16.09 13.71
CA ALA A 85 -12.86 15.12 12.76
C ALA A 85 -12.84 13.70 13.31
N ARG A 86 -13.88 12.93 13.01
CA ARG A 86 -13.88 11.49 13.22
C ARG A 86 -12.96 10.85 12.16
N VAL A 87 -12.26 9.79 12.55
CA VAL A 87 -11.38 9.02 11.65
C VAL A 87 -12.05 7.70 11.31
N ALA A 88 -12.24 7.41 10.03
CA ALA A 88 -12.81 6.17 9.51
C ALA A 88 -11.75 5.31 8.84
N GLY A 89 -11.77 4.01 9.14
CA GLY A 89 -10.87 3.02 8.56
C GLY A 89 -11.23 1.61 9.01
N THR A 90 -10.61 0.60 8.42
CA THR A 90 -10.87 -0.80 8.82
C THR A 90 -10.26 -1.13 10.18
N ALA A 91 -10.73 -2.22 10.81
CA ALA A 91 -10.17 -2.69 12.09
C ALA A 91 -8.67 -3.00 12.00
N ARG A 92 -8.19 -3.50 10.84
CA ARG A 92 -6.76 -3.75 10.59
C ARG A 92 -5.97 -2.45 10.58
N LEU A 93 -6.47 -1.42 9.90
CA LEU A 93 -5.85 -0.10 9.88
C LEU A 93 -5.84 0.52 11.27
N ALA A 94 -6.95 0.42 12.01
CA ALA A 94 -7.04 0.89 13.39
C ALA A 94 -5.98 0.25 14.29
N ALA A 95 -5.81 -1.07 14.21
CA ALA A 95 -4.79 -1.81 14.97
C ALA A 95 -3.36 -1.37 14.62
N TYR A 96 -3.10 -1.07 13.36
CA TYR A 96 -1.79 -0.57 12.91
C TYR A 96 -1.51 0.84 13.43
N LEU A 97 -2.48 1.74 13.33
CA LEU A 97 -2.33 3.16 13.67
C LEU A 97 -2.44 3.45 15.16
N ALA A 98 -3.00 2.54 15.97
CA ALA A 98 -3.11 2.71 17.43
C ALA A 98 -1.73 2.84 18.11
N ASP A 99 -0.72 2.11 17.62
CA ASP A 99 0.67 2.22 18.03
C ASP A 99 1.56 2.12 16.79
N TYR A 100 1.68 3.26 16.11
CA TYR A 100 2.39 3.35 14.83
C TYR A 100 3.87 2.95 14.95
N ASP A 101 4.55 3.35 16.01
CA ASP A 101 5.96 3.03 16.21
C ASP A 101 6.18 1.53 16.44
N ALA A 102 5.34 0.89 17.26
CA ALA A 102 5.40 -0.56 17.45
C ALA A 102 5.02 -1.32 16.17
N ALA A 103 4.09 -0.80 15.35
CA ALA A 103 3.77 -1.38 14.05
C ALA A 103 4.96 -1.33 13.09
N MET A 104 5.63 -0.19 13.01
CA MET A 104 6.86 -0.04 12.22
C MET A 104 8.01 -0.92 12.73
N ASP A 105 8.16 -1.10 14.06
CA ASP A 105 9.15 -2.03 14.62
C ASP A 105 8.89 -3.48 14.18
N ARG A 106 7.63 -3.90 14.12
CA ARG A 106 7.24 -5.24 13.62
C ARG A 106 7.57 -5.40 12.14
N ASP A 107 7.24 -4.41 11.32
CA ASP A 107 7.53 -4.44 9.88
C ASP A 107 9.04 -4.44 9.61
N ASP A 108 9.82 -3.64 10.35
CA ASP A 108 11.28 -3.62 10.26
C ASP A 108 11.89 -4.99 10.64
N ALA A 109 11.43 -5.59 11.74
CA ALA A 109 11.91 -6.91 12.18
C ALA A 109 11.62 -8.00 11.13
N PHE A 110 10.42 -8.00 10.57
CA PHE A 110 10.04 -8.91 9.48
C PHE A 110 10.90 -8.67 8.23
N ALA A 111 11.06 -7.41 7.81
CA ALA A 111 11.83 -7.06 6.63
C ALA A 111 13.29 -7.48 6.75
N VAL A 112 13.93 -7.24 7.91
CA VAL A 112 15.32 -7.66 8.20
C VAL A 112 15.45 -9.18 8.12
N ALA A 113 14.50 -9.94 8.71
CA ALA A 113 14.49 -11.39 8.66
C ALA A 113 14.28 -11.91 7.22
N MET A 114 13.31 -11.36 6.49
CA MET A 114 13.05 -11.71 5.08
C MET A 114 14.27 -11.45 4.21
N MET A 115 14.88 -10.29 4.32
CA MET A 115 16.09 -9.94 3.57
C MET A 115 17.22 -10.93 3.84
N GLY A 116 17.48 -11.24 5.12
CA GLY A 116 18.54 -12.19 5.50
C GLY A 116 18.27 -13.60 4.97
N ARG A 117 17.06 -14.10 5.13
CA ARG A 117 16.62 -15.41 4.65
C ARG A 117 16.79 -15.55 3.12
N HIS A 118 16.62 -14.47 2.38
CA HIS A 118 16.66 -14.47 0.92
C HIS A 118 17.95 -13.90 0.31
N GLY A 119 19.02 -13.76 1.11
CA GLY A 119 20.39 -13.56 0.63
C GLY A 119 20.86 -12.10 0.57
N ILE A 120 20.15 -11.15 1.20
CA ILE A 120 20.67 -9.79 1.39
C ILE A 120 21.70 -9.81 2.55
N ASP A 121 22.88 -9.25 2.33
CA ASP A 121 23.96 -9.18 3.32
C ASP A 121 23.59 -8.31 4.54
N ALA A 122 24.34 -8.47 5.63
CA ALA A 122 24.06 -7.83 6.90
C ALA A 122 24.17 -6.29 6.83
N ASP A 123 25.17 -5.76 6.15
CA ASP A 123 25.44 -4.33 6.05
C ASP A 123 24.32 -3.62 5.26
N THR A 124 23.87 -4.25 4.17
CA THR A 124 22.73 -3.76 3.39
C THR A 124 21.45 -3.77 4.22
N ARG A 125 21.21 -4.83 5.00
CA ARG A 125 20.01 -4.92 5.88
C ARG A 125 20.01 -3.84 6.96
N GLU A 126 21.15 -3.58 7.58
CA GLU A 126 21.30 -2.52 8.58
C GLU A 126 21.02 -1.15 7.97
N THR A 127 21.63 -0.84 6.82
CA THR A 127 21.41 0.41 6.09
C THR A 127 19.91 0.62 5.76
N LEU A 128 19.23 -0.43 5.28
CA LEU A 128 17.80 -0.36 4.95
C LEU A 128 16.93 -0.16 6.17
N ASN A 129 17.27 -0.80 7.29
CA ASN A 129 16.57 -0.62 8.55
C ASN A 129 16.73 0.81 9.11
N GLU A 130 17.92 1.41 8.97
CA GLU A 130 18.12 2.83 9.32
C GLU A 130 17.31 3.78 8.45
N VAL A 131 17.24 3.50 7.14
CA VAL A 131 16.41 4.27 6.20
C VAL A 131 14.93 4.17 6.58
N SER A 132 14.42 2.96 6.89
CA SER A 132 13.04 2.74 7.34
C SER A 132 12.72 3.53 8.60
N ARG A 133 13.61 3.47 9.60
CA ARG A 133 13.47 4.29 10.82
C ARG A 133 13.41 5.79 10.53
N GLY A 134 14.16 6.25 9.54
CA GLY A 134 14.12 7.64 9.10
C GLY A 134 12.75 8.08 8.52
N PHE A 135 11.97 7.14 8.01
CA PHE A 135 10.63 7.43 7.46
C PHE A 135 9.54 7.58 8.52
N ARG A 136 9.72 7.05 9.75
CA ARG A 136 8.74 7.15 10.84
C ARG A 136 8.29 8.57 11.15
N ARG A 137 9.19 9.56 10.98
CA ARG A 137 8.90 10.99 11.17
C ARG A 137 7.76 11.52 10.28
N TYR A 138 7.44 10.81 9.20
CA TYR A 138 6.40 11.22 8.24
C TYR A 138 4.99 10.77 8.61
N SER A 139 4.82 10.09 9.77
CA SER A 139 3.51 9.74 10.30
C SER A 139 3.48 9.83 11.82
N ALA A 140 2.35 9.51 12.42
CA ALA A 140 2.14 9.41 13.86
C ALA A 140 0.96 8.48 14.14
N ALA A 141 0.87 7.96 15.37
CA ALA A 141 -0.29 7.23 15.84
C ALA A 141 -1.55 8.09 15.77
N VAL A 142 -2.65 7.49 15.37
CA VAL A 142 -3.98 8.12 15.37
C VAL A 142 -5.04 7.07 15.70
N ALA A 143 -6.00 7.44 16.53
CA ALA A 143 -7.13 6.56 16.83
C ALA A 143 -8.15 6.62 15.68
N VAL A 144 -8.68 5.46 15.30
CA VAL A 144 -9.79 5.31 14.33
C VAL A 144 -11.08 5.19 15.13
N ASP A 145 -12.04 6.05 14.85
CA ASP A 145 -13.32 6.13 15.57
C ASP A 145 -14.39 5.24 14.92
N ASP A 146 -14.43 5.24 13.57
CA ASP A 146 -15.38 4.50 12.76
C ASP A 146 -14.74 3.27 12.14
N LEU A 147 -14.99 2.11 12.75
CA LEU A 147 -14.47 0.84 12.24
C LEU A 147 -15.32 0.35 11.07
N LEU A 148 -14.74 0.38 9.89
CA LEU A 148 -15.36 -0.08 8.65
C LEU A 148 -15.15 -1.57 8.44
N ALA A 149 -16.20 -2.25 7.95
CA ALA A 149 -16.12 -3.67 7.59
C ALA A 149 -16.22 -3.87 6.07
N ASP A 150 -15.59 -4.92 5.55
CA ASP A 150 -15.77 -5.33 4.15
C ASP A 150 -17.25 -5.57 3.83
N GLY A 151 -17.72 -5.04 2.69
CA GLY A 151 -19.13 -5.05 2.32
C GLY A 151 -20.02 -4.07 3.10
N GLY A 152 -19.47 -3.35 4.09
CA GLY A 152 -20.18 -2.31 4.83
C GLY A 152 -20.40 -1.04 4.02
N GLU A 153 -21.00 -0.02 4.64
CA GLU A 153 -21.28 1.29 4.04
C GLU A 153 -20.56 2.40 4.80
N LEU A 154 -20.02 3.36 4.03
CA LEU A 154 -19.46 4.61 4.53
C LEU A 154 -20.22 5.78 3.91
N VAL A 155 -20.73 6.71 4.71
CA VAL A 155 -21.27 7.98 4.23
C VAL A 155 -20.17 9.04 4.32
N ALA A 156 -19.79 9.62 3.19
CA ALA A 156 -18.72 10.61 3.06
C ALA A 156 -19.07 11.64 1.97
N GLY A 157 -18.99 12.93 2.27
CA GLY A 157 -19.36 14.01 1.33
C GLY A 157 -20.79 13.90 0.79
N GLY A 158 -21.75 13.44 1.62
CA GLY A 158 -23.13 13.22 1.22
C GLY A 158 -23.35 12.06 0.23
N ARG A 159 -22.37 11.15 0.12
CA ARG A 159 -22.41 9.94 -0.73
C ARG A 159 -22.32 8.69 0.11
N ALA A 160 -23.00 7.63 -0.32
CA ALA A 160 -22.85 6.29 0.24
C ALA A 160 -21.81 5.51 -0.58
N PHE A 161 -20.79 5.03 0.09
CA PHE A 161 -19.74 4.20 -0.51
C PHE A 161 -19.81 2.78 0.06
N ARG A 162 -19.78 1.79 -0.81
CA ARG A 162 -19.52 0.41 -0.42
C ARG A 162 -18.03 0.25 -0.07
N VAL A 163 -17.77 -0.31 1.09
CA VAL A 163 -16.40 -0.57 1.57
C VAL A 163 -15.92 -1.91 1.02
N HIS A 164 -14.72 -1.93 0.44
CA HIS A 164 -14.08 -3.17 0.00
C HIS A 164 -12.66 -3.25 0.53
N GLU A 165 -12.36 -4.24 1.37
CA GLU A 165 -10.98 -4.57 1.71
C GLU A 165 -10.30 -5.20 0.48
N ARG A 166 -9.14 -4.67 0.09
CA ARG A 166 -8.37 -5.09 -1.10
C ARG A 166 -6.88 -5.25 -0.76
N PRO A 167 -6.55 -6.14 0.20
CA PRO A 167 -5.18 -6.31 0.63
C PRO A 167 -4.28 -6.70 -0.53
N GLY A 168 -3.03 -6.25 -0.48
CA GLY A 168 -2.02 -6.61 -1.46
C GLY A 168 -0.89 -5.62 -1.58
N HIS A 169 -1.13 -4.39 -2.03
CA HIS A 169 -0.13 -3.32 -1.95
C HIS A 169 0.27 -3.09 -0.49
N SER A 170 -0.71 -3.06 0.37
CA SER A 170 -0.57 -3.09 1.82
C SER A 170 -1.56 -4.09 2.47
N PRO A 171 -1.37 -4.51 3.74
CA PRO A 171 -2.31 -5.38 4.43
C PRO A 171 -3.64 -4.70 4.79
N THR A 172 -3.71 -3.38 4.73
CA THR A 172 -4.89 -2.59 5.13
C THR A 172 -5.58 -1.90 3.97
N ASP A 173 -5.16 -2.16 2.72
CA ASP A 173 -5.77 -1.53 1.54
C ASP A 173 -7.28 -1.68 1.54
N THR A 174 -7.94 -0.53 1.42
CA THR A 174 -9.40 -0.42 1.36
C THR A 174 -9.76 0.52 0.23
N VAL A 175 -10.72 0.13 -0.59
CA VAL A 175 -11.30 0.99 -1.63
C VAL A 175 -12.76 1.28 -1.31
N PHE A 176 -13.24 2.45 -1.70
CA PHE A 176 -14.59 2.90 -1.43
C PHE A 176 -15.32 3.17 -2.75
N HIS A 177 -16.42 2.45 -2.98
CA HIS A 177 -17.16 2.45 -4.24
C HIS A 177 -18.55 3.09 -4.09
N ASP A 178 -18.77 4.25 -4.70
CA ASP A 178 -20.11 4.81 -4.90
C ASP A 178 -20.77 4.06 -6.08
N GLU A 179 -21.54 3.02 -5.76
CA GLU A 179 -22.21 2.15 -6.73
C GLU A 179 -23.19 2.92 -7.63
N ARG A 180 -23.70 4.07 -7.18
CA ARG A 180 -24.65 4.89 -7.94
C ARG A 180 -23.97 5.67 -9.08
N THR A 181 -22.74 6.12 -8.88
CA THR A 181 -22.01 6.94 -9.86
C THR A 181 -20.84 6.20 -10.51
N GLY A 182 -20.49 5.02 -10.00
CA GLY A 182 -19.30 4.28 -10.43
C GLY A 182 -17.99 4.94 -9.99
N LEU A 183 -18.02 5.82 -8.98
CA LEU A 183 -16.82 6.45 -8.46
C LEU A 183 -16.12 5.51 -7.47
N LEU A 184 -14.83 5.25 -7.68
CA LEU A 184 -14.00 4.44 -6.79
C LEU A 184 -12.87 5.28 -6.20
N ILE A 185 -12.85 5.46 -4.89
CA ILE A 185 -11.66 5.94 -4.17
C ILE A 185 -10.73 4.74 -4.02
N GLY A 186 -9.62 4.77 -4.72
CA GLY A 186 -8.76 3.60 -4.92
C GLY A 186 -7.52 3.54 -4.04
N GLY A 187 -7.12 4.66 -3.39
CA GLY A 187 -5.81 4.72 -2.75
C GLY A 187 -4.72 4.22 -3.69
N ASP A 188 -3.81 3.41 -3.17
CA ASP A 188 -2.74 2.81 -3.96
C ASP A 188 -3.07 1.41 -4.50
N HIS A 189 -4.32 0.98 -4.32
CA HIS A 189 -4.77 -0.32 -4.85
C HIS A 189 -4.63 -0.40 -6.38
N MET A 190 -5.02 0.67 -7.10
CA MET A 190 -4.90 0.71 -8.57
C MET A 190 -4.45 2.09 -9.04
N LEU A 191 -3.27 2.14 -9.67
CA LEU A 191 -2.67 3.34 -10.27
C LEU A 191 -2.61 3.16 -11.79
N GLU A 192 -2.88 4.23 -12.55
CA GLU A 192 -2.98 4.14 -14.03
C GLU A 192 -1.66 3.70 -14.67
N ARG A 193 -0.55 4.39 -14.34
CA ARG A 193 0.72 4.30 -15.08
C ARG A 193 1.71 3.33 -14.48
N ILE A 194 1.66 3.12 -13.18
CA ILE A 194 2.59 2.27 -12.44
C ILE A 194 1.83 1.15 -11.74
N SER A 195 2.45 0.00 -11.58
CA SER A 195 1.93 -1.05 -10.71
C SER A 195 2.30 -0.74 -9.28
N SER A 196 1.30 -0.71 -8.41
CA SER A 196 1.57 -0.68 -6.98
C SER A 196 2.41 -1.89 -6.60
N ASN A 197 3.47 -1.68 -5.82
CA ASN A 197 4.34 -2.77 -5.39
C ASN A 197 3.71 -3.45 -4.16
N PRO A 198 3.35 -4.73 -4.22
CA PRO A 198 2.91 -5.50 -3.06
C PRO A 198 4.10 -5.79 -2.15
N ILE A 199 4.29 -4.93 -1.15
CA ILE A 199 5.46 -5.02 -0.24
C ILE A 199 5.26 -6.21 0.70
N ALA A 200 6.30 -7.02 0.89
CA ALA A 200 6.29 -8.07 1.90
C ALA A 200 6.23 -7.44 3.30
N HIS A 201 5.27 -7.88 4.11
CA HIS A 201 4.97 -7.29 5.42
C HIS A 201 4.67 -8.38 6.46
N ALA A 202 4.81 -8.04 7.75
CA ALA A 202 4.35 -8.89 8.83
C ALA A 202 2.82 -8.94 8.92
N PRO A 203 2.22 -10.02 9.44
CA PRO A 203 0.85 -9.97 9.91
C PRO A 203 0.71 -8.93 11.03
N ILE A 204 -0.40 -8.18 11.04
CA ILE A 204 -0.60 -7.07 11.99
C ILE A 204 -0.63 -7.54 13.45
N ASP A 205 -1.13 -8.74 13.69
CA ASP A 205 -1.41 -9.32 15.02
C ASP A 205 -0.31 -10.31 15.48
N ASP A 206 0.72 -10.54 14.67
CA ASP A 206 1.77 -11.50 15.04
C ASP A 206 2.75 -10.90 16.07
N ARG A 207 3.08 -11.69 17.11
CA ARG A 207 3.98 -11.27 18.18
C ARG A 207 5.44 -11.55 17.91
N ASP A 208 5.74 -12.38 16.90
CA ASP A 208 7.11 -12.71 16.47
C ASP A 208 7.23 -12.55 14.93
N PRO A 209 7.27 -11.31 14.45
CA PRO A 209 7.32 -11.01 13.02
C PRO A 209 8.57 -11.57 12.33
N ALA A 210 9.70 -11.68 13.04
CA ALA A 210 10.92 -12.25 12.49
C ALA A 210 10.76 -13.76 12.22
N ALA A 211 10.10 -14.49 13.12
CA ALA A 211 9.81 -15.92 12.92
C ALA A 211 8.82 -16.14 11.78
N VAL A 212 7.88 -15.23 11.54
CA VAL A 212 6.92 -15.30 10.42
C VAL A 212 7.65 -15.38 9.07
N ALA A 213 8.76 -14.67 8.92
CA ALA A 213 9.52 -14.66 7.67
C ALA A 213 9.98 -16.07 7.22
N ALA A 214 10.12 -17.00 8.17
CA ALA A 214 10.51 -18.39 7.89
C ALA A 214 9.32 -19.35 7.78
N ARG A 215 8.10 -18.92 8.08
CA ARG A 215 6.93 -19.82 8.09
C ARG A 215 6.37 -20.05 6.68
N PRO A 216 5.88 -21.25 6.38
CA PRO A 216 5.26 -21.57 5.09
C PRO A 216 3.97 -20.76 4.82
N ASP A 217 3.29 -20.34 5.88
CA ASP A 217 2.04 -19.56 5.87
C ASP A 217 2.26 -18.05 5.94
N ARG A 218 3.50 -17.57 5.75
CA ARG A 218 3.79 -16.15 5.70
C ARG A 218 2.91 -15.41 4.68
N PRO A 219 2.61 -14.13 4.89
CA PRO A 219 1.85 -13.34 3.93
C PRO A 219 2.48 -13.39 2.51
N ARG A 220 1.63 -13.47 1.49
CA ARG A 220 2.00 -13.47 0.08
C ARG A 220 1.34 -12.31 -0.64
N PRO A 221 1.86 -11.08 -0.48
CA PRO A 221 1.16 -9.86 -0.90
C PRO A 221 0.84 -9.81 -2.37
N LEU A 222 1.72 -10.24 -3.28
CA LEU A 222 1.43 -10.21 -4.72
C LEU A 222 0.29 -11.17 -5.10
N VAL A 223 0.17 -12.33 -4.42
CA VAL A 223 -0.96 -13.25 -4.63
C VAL A 223 -2.26 -12.55 -4.23
N ALA A 224 -2.30 -12.00 -3.01
CA ALA A 224 -3.46 -11.24 -2.52
C ALA A 224 -3.79 -10.04 -3.41
N TYR A 225 -2.78 -9.29 -3.85
CA TYR A 225 -2.94 -8.13 -4.71
C TYR A 225 -3.61 -8.47 -6.04
N LEU A 226 -3.16 -9.52 -6.73
CA LEU A 226 -3.75 -9.94 -8.01
C LEU A 226 -5.19 -10.41 -7.83
N ASP A 227 -5.50 -11.11 -6.73
CA ASP A 227 -6.87 -11.52 -6.43
C ASP A 227 -7.75 -10.32 -6.11
N SER A 228 -7.24 -9.33 -5.36
CA SER A 228 -7.90 -8.05 -5.09
C SER A 228 -8.16 -7.23 -6.35
N LEU A 229 -7.19 -7.15 -7.27
CA LEU A 229 -7.37 -6.48 -8.57
C LEU A 229 -8.47 -7.14 -9.41
N ARG A 230 -8.50 -8.49 -9.47
CA ARG A 230 -9.55 -9.23 -10.18
C ARG A 230 -10.92 -9.00 -9.56
N ALA A 231 -11.01 -8.96 -8.24
CA ALA A 231 -12.26 -8.63 -7.56
C ALA A 231 -12.74 -7.20 -7.89
N THR A 232 -11.83 -6.23 -7.93
CA THR A 232 -12.14 -4.84 -8.31
C THR A 232 -12.57 -4.73 -9.77
N ALA A 233 -12.01 -5.54 -10.69
CA ALA A 233 -12.42 -5.56 -12.09
C ALA A 233 -13.88 -6.01 -12.31
N GLN A 234 -14.49 -6.68 -11.32
CA GLN A 234 -15.90 -7.07 -11.37
C GLN A 234 -16.85 -5.94 -10.98
N LEU A 235 -16.34 -4.87 -10.35
CA LEU A 235 -17.14 -3.72 -9.98
C LEU A 235 -17.49 -2.88 -11.21
N ASP A 236 -18.63 -2.18 -11.15
CA ASP A 236 -19.02 -1.21 -12.19
C ASP A 236 -18.42 0.16 -11.87
N VAL A 237 -17.16 0.34 -12.27
CA VAL A 237 -16.38 1.55 -11.99
C VAL A 237 -16.30 2.42 -13.24
N ALA A 238 -16.79 3.64 -13.13
CA ALA A 238 -16.69 4.67 -14.17
C ALA A 238 -15.39 5.48 -14.04
N THR A 239 -15.01 5.85 -12.82
CA THR A 239 -13.83 6.67 -12.54
C THR A 239 -13.13 6.19 -11.27
N ILE A 240 -11.81 6.08 -11.32
CA ILE A 240 -10.95 5.82 -10.16
C ILE A 240 -10.29 7.12 -9.71
N LEU A 241 -10.29 7.33 -8.41
CA LEU A 241 -9.54 8.35 -7.69
C LEU A 241 -8.31 7.67 -7.04
N PRO A 242 -7.13 7.71 -7.70
CA PRO A 242 -5.95 7.01 -7.22
C PRO A 242 -5.22 7.78 -6.13
N GLY A 243 -4.42 7.10 -5.30
CA GLY A 243 -3.53 7.73 -4.34
C GLY A 243 -2.38 8.51 -4.99
N HIS A 244 -1.98 8.14 -6.20
CA HIS A 244 -0.97 8.86 -6.97
C HIS A 244 -1.41 9.04 -8.42
N GLY A 245 -1.16 10.25 -8.97
CA GLY A 245 -1.51 10.59 -10.34
C GLY A 245 -2.92 11.19 -10.49
N GLU A 246 -3.39 11.27 -11.72
CA GLU A 246 -4.70 11.85 -12.04
C GLU A 246 -5.83 10.81 -11.93
N PRO A 247 -7.07 11.23 -11.65
CA PRO A 247 -8.24 10.38 -11.83
C PRO A 247 -8.29 9.78 -13.23
N PHE A 248 -8.67 8.51 -13.33
CA PHE A 248 -8.68 7.80 -14.61
C PHE A 248 -9.89 6.88 -14.76
N THR A 249 -10.10 6.41 -16.00
CA THR A 249 -11.16 5.48 -16.41
C THR A 249 -10.55 4.21 -16.97
N GLY A 250 -11.35 3.19 -17.28
CA GLY A 250 -10.85 1.99 -17.95
C GLY A 250 -10.06 1.05 -17.03
N HIS A 251 -10.54 0.83 -15.80
CA HIS A 251 -9.87 -0.01 -14.81
C HIS A 251 -9.60 -1.45 -15.28
N ARG A 252 -10.46 -2.01 -16.16
CA ARG A 252 -10.30 -3.36 -16.71
C ARG A 252 -9.11 -3.44 -17.68
N GLU A 253 -8.90 -2.41 -18.48
CA GLU A 253 -7.76 -2.28 -19.39
C GLU A 253 -6.46 -2.12 -18.63
N VAL A 254 -6.47 -1.33 -17.54
CA VAL A 254 -5.33 -1.22 -16.63
C VAL A 254 -5.00 -2.58 -16.03
N LEU A 255 -6.00 -3.34 -15.54
CA LEU A 255 -5.79 -4.69 -15.02
C LEU A 255 -5.18 -5.61 -16.07
N ALA A 256 -5.74 -5.67 -17.28
CA ALA A 256 -5.22 -6.52 -18.36
C ALA A 256 -3.73 -6.23 -18.64
N THR A 257 -3.36 -4.95 -18.69
CA THR A 257 -1.97 -4.52 -18.84
C THR A 257 -1.08 -5.00 -17.68
N ARG A 258 -1.58 -4.97 -16.44
CA ARG A 258 -0.86 -5.47 -15.24
C ARG A 258 -0.67 -6.98 -15.29
N GLU A 259 -1.71 -7.73 -15.65
CA GLU A 259 -1.63 -9.18 -15.79
C GLU A 259 -0.59 -9.60 -16.83
N GLU A 260 -0.53 -8.93 -17.98
CA GLU A 260 0.51 -9.16 -18.98
C GLU A 260 1.92 -8.83 -18.47
N MET A 261 2.06 -7.72 -17.74
CA MET A 261 3.34 -7.34 -17.14
C MET A 261 3.83 -8.40 -16.15
N HIS A 262 2.96 -8.86 -15.24
CA HIS A 262 3.27 -9.90 -14.27
C HIS A 262 3.58 -11.24 -14.97
N ALA A 263 2.83 -11.62 -16.01
CA ALA A 263 3.10 -12.82 -16.79
C ALA A 263 4.48 -12.78 -17.49
N ARG A 264 4.90 -11.63 -18.02
CA ARG A 264 6.25 -11.46 -18.58
C ARG A 264 7.33 -11.59 -17.49
N ARG A 265 7.09 -11.01 -16.30
CA ARG A 265 8.03 -11.07 -15.17
C ARG A 265 8.15 -12.49 -14.61
N LEU A 266 7.03 -13.21 -14.45
CA LEU A 266 7.00 -14.64 -14.08
C LEU A 266 7.88 -15.49 -14.98
N ARG A 267 7.73 -15.35 -16.30
CA ARG A 267 8.55 -16.09 -17.26
C ARG A 267 10.05 -15.76 -17.14
N ARG A 268 10.39 -14.50 -16.83
CA ARG A 268 11.79 -14.08 -16.67
C ARG A 268 12.39 -14.66 -15.38
N ILE A 269 11.65 -14.62 -14.27
CA ILE A 269 12.09 -15.17 -12.98
C ILE A 269 12.19 -16.69 -13.07
N LEU A 270 11.20 -17.39 -13.66
CA LEU A 270 11.26 -18.84 -13.82
C LEU A 270 12.51 -19.30 -14.59
N ARG A 271 12.94 -18.55 -15.62
CA ARG A 271 14.20 -18.85 -16.33
C ARG A 271 15.45 -18.70 -15.45
N ALA A 272 15.40 -17.83 -14.43
CA ALA A 272 16.50 -17.60 -13.51
C ALA A 272 16.59 -18.67 -12.40
N VAL A 273 15.53 -19.46 -12.18
CA VAL A 273 15.53 -20.53 -11.17
C VAL A 273 16.36 -21.72 -11.63
N ASP A 274 17.46 -22.00 -10.90
CA ASP A 274 18.44 -23.06 -11.22
C ASP A 274 18.83 -23.91 -10.00
N GLY A 275 18.15 -23.75 -8.86
CA GLY A 275 18.41 -24.47 -7.62
C GLY A 275 19.64 -23.95 -6.83
N ARG A 276 20.21 -22.81 -7.23
CA ARG A 276 21.39 -22.21 -6.58
C ARG A 276 21.18 -20.76 -6.19
N ARG A 277 20.27 -20.04 -6.87
CA ARG A 277 20.07 -18.61 -6.69
C ARG A 277 19.08 -18.33 -5.59
N THR A 278 19.45 -17.33 -4.79
CA THR A 278 18.54 -16.68 -3.83
C THR A 278 17.64 -15.67 -4.55
N ALA A 279 16.61 -15.18 -3.86
CA ALA A 279 15.79 -14.10 -4.42
C ALA A 279 16.59 -12.80 -4.59
N ALA A 280 17.60 -12.54 -3.74
CA ALA A 280 18.50 -11.40 -3.90
C ALA A 280 19.32 -11.48 -5.18
N ASP A 281 19.89 -12.67 -5.52
CA ASP A 281 20.60 -12.88 -6.79
C ASP A 281 19.71 -12.59 -7.99
N MET A 282 18.45 -13.07 -7.95
CA MET A 282 17.48 -12.82 -9.01
C MET A 282 17.12 -11.35 -9.11
N THR A 283 17.02 -10.64 -7.98
CA THR A 283 16.77 -9.20 -7.93
C THR A 283 17.89 -8.44 -8.65
N GLN A 284 19.16 -8.75 -8.36
CA GLN A 284 20.31 -8.14 -9.01
C GLN A 284 20.35 -8.43 -10.52
N MET A 285 19.94 -9.62 -10.95
CA MET A 285 19.85 -9.97 -12.38
C MET A 285 18.77 -9.18 -13.11
N LEU A 286 17.67 -8.86 -12.43
CA LEU A 286 16.55 -8.12 -13.01
C LEU A 286 16.83 -6.60 -13.06
N TRP A 287 17.50 -6.07 -12.05
CA TRP A 287 17.81 -4.64 -11.89
C TRP A 287 19.29 -4.43 -11.52
N ARG A 288 20.14 -4.28 -12.53
CA ARG A 288 21.60 -4.19 -12.38
C ARG A 288 22.10 -2.94 -11.63
N SER A 289 21.32 -1.91 -11.53
CA SER A 289 21.69 -0.59 -10.95
C SER A 289 20.59 -0.10 -10.00
N LEU A 290 20.19 -0.95 -9.04
CA LEU A 290 19.15 -0.60 -8.09
C LEU A 290 19.77 0.22 -6.93
N PRO A 291 19.21 1.41 -6.60
CA PRO A 291 19.57 2.09 -5.36
C PRO A 291 19.32 1.21 -4.15
N VAL A 292 20.22 1.24 -3.15
CA VAL A 292 20.07 0.43 -1.92
C VAL A 292 18.69 0.65 -1.28
N THR A 293 18.21 1.89 -1.25
CA THR A 293 16.89 2.26 -0.69
C THR A 293 15.71 1.56 -1.37
N GLN A 294 15.88 0.98 -2.54
CA GLN A 294 14.85 0.23 -3.27
C GLN A 294 15.04 -1.29 -3.21
N ALA A 295 16.08 -1.76 -2.53
CA ALA A 295 16.43 -3.18 -2.56
C ALA A 295 15.31 -4.06 -1.94
N TYR A 296 14.68 -3.62 -0.85
CA TYR A 296 13.57 -4.36 -0.24
C TYR A 296 12.32 -4.39 -1.12
N LEU A 297 12.00 -3.29 -1.78
CA LEU A 297 10.87 -3.23 -2.72
C LEU A 297 11.08 -4.18 -3.90
N ALA A 298 12.29 -4.20 -4.44
CA ALA A 298 12.63 -5.09 -5.56
C ALA A 298 12.70 -6.56 -5.13
N LEU A 299 13.21 -6.85 -3.93
CA LEU A 299 13.16 -8.18 -3.32
C LEU A 299 11.71 -8.66 -3.14
N SER A 300 10.84 -7.81 -2.59
CA SER A 300 9.40 -8.11 -2.42
C SER A 300 8.74 -8.44 -3.75
N GLU A 301 9.07 -7.71 -4.81
CA GLU A 301 8.58 -7.96 -6.16
C GLU A 301 9.03 -9.34 -6.69
N VAL A 302 10.30 -9.72 -6.50
CA VAL A 302 10.82 -11.04 -6.90
C VAL A 302 10.16 -12.14 -6.08
N LEU A 303 10.09 -11.98 -4.76
CA LEU A 303 9.47 -12.94 -3.85
C LEU A 303 8.00 -13.16 -4.19
N GLY A 304 7.24 -12.10 -4.45
CA GLY A 304 5.84 -12.23 -4.85
C GLY A 304 5.66 -13.06 -6.12
N HIS A 305 6.54 -12.92 -7.11
CA HIS A 305 6.50 -13.74 -8.32
C HIS A 305 6.95 -15.18 -8.08
N LEU A 306 7.93 -15.40 -7.19
CA LEU A 306 8.32 -16.76 -6.77
C LEU A 306 7.18 -17.45 -6.00
N ASP A 307 6.43 -16.71 -5.17
CA ASP A 307 5.24 -17.21 -4.48
C ASP A 307 4.13 -17.64 -5.46
N LEU A 308 3.92 -16.87 -6.54
CA LEU A 308 2.99 -17.26 -7.60
C LEU A 308 3.44 -18.55 -8.30
N LEU A 309 4.73 -18.65 -8.65
CA LEU A 309 5.29 -19.86 -9.26
C LEU A 309 5.25 -21.07 -8.32
N ALA A 310 5.44 -20.85 -7.02
CA ALA A 310 5.34 -21.90 -6.01
C ALA A 310 3.89 -22.38 -5.81
N ARG A 311 2.92 -21.45 -5.79
CA ARG A 311 1.50 -21.77 -5.78
C ARG A 311 1.11 -22.65 -6.97
N ASP A 312 1.67 -22.38 -8.12
CA ASP A 312 1.42 -23.14 -9.37
C ASP A 312 2.28 -24.41 -9.47
N GLY A 313 3.07 -24.74 -8.42
CA GLY A 313 3.90 -25.95 -8.36
C GLY A 313 5.12 -25.95 -9.28
N LEU A 314 5.49 -24.78 -9.83
CA LEU A 314 6.59 -24.66 -10.79
C LEU A 314 7.95 -24.46 -10.13
N VAL A 315 7.99 -24.02 -8.89
CA VAL A 315 9.18 -23.85 -8.07
C VAL A 315 8.91 -24.20 -6.62
N ARG A 316 9.97 -24.44 -5.84
CA ARG A 316 9.88 -24.59 -4.38
C ARG A 316 11.06 -23.92 -3.68
N GLU A 317 10.83 -23.53 -2.43
CA GLU A 317 11.88 -23.08 -1.51
C GLU A 317 12.72 -24.26 -1.05
N VAL A 318 14.04 -24.10 -1.02
CA VAL A 318 14.98 -25.03 -0.40
C VAL A 318 15.97 -24.24 0.43
N GLU A 319 16.08 -24.57 1.71
CA GLU A 319 17.03 -23.92 2.59
C GLU A 319 18.41 -24.58 2.42
N ARG A 320 19.44 -23.76 2.21
CA ARG A 320 20.85 -24.16 2.09
C ARG A 320 21.73 -23.16 2.81
N ASP A 321 22.55 -23.63 3.73
CA ASP A 321 23.48 -22.78 4.49
C ASP A 321 22.83 -21.54 5.13
N GLY A 322 21.61 -21.68 5.61
CA GLY A 322 20.86 -20.61 6.29
C GLY A 322 20.17 -19.59 5.36
N VAL A 323 20.22 -19.80 4.02
CA VAL A 323 19.49 -18.98 3.05
C VAL A 323 18.57 -19.84 2.18
N VAL A 324 17.53 -19.21 1.64
CA VAL A 324 16.60 -19.86 0.71
C VAL A 324 17.08 -19.70 -0.72
N VAL A 325 17.23 -20.82 -1.40
CA VAL A 325 17.36 -20.90 -2.86
C VAL A 325 16.09 -21.50 -3.46
N TRP A 326 15.87 -21.24 -4.73
CA TRP A 326 14.66 -21.69 -5.42
C TRP A 326 15.03 -22.73 -6.47
N GLU A 327 14.32 -23.85 -6.49
CA GLU A 327 14.53 -24.92 -7.46
C GLU A 327 13.24 -25.32 -8.15
N ARG A 328 13.36 -25.89 -9.35
CA ARG A 328 12.23 -26.49 -10.05
C ARG A 328 12.01 -27.89 -9.49
N PRO A 329 10.75 -28.32 -9.25
CA PRO A 329 10.47 -29.73 -9.00
C PRO A 329 10.99 -30.57 -10.16
N GLY A 330 11.64 -31.70 -9.83
CA GLY A 330 12.12 -32.66 -10.83
C GLY A 330 10.98 -33.37 -11.57
#